data_8eef331ff7337b6c47a17f43548d7f98
#
_entry.id   8eef331ff7337b6c47a17f43548d7f98
#
_cell.length_a   1.000
_cell.length_b   1.000
_cell.length_c   1.000
_cell.angle_alpha   90.00
_cell.angle_beta   90.00
_cell.angle_gamma   90.00
#
_symmetry.space_group_name_H-M   'P 1'
#
loop_
_entity.id
_entity.type
_entity.pdbx_description
1 polymer ?
#
loop_
_entity_poly.entity_id
_entity_poly.type
_entity_poly.pdbx_seq_one_letter_code
_entity_poly.pdbx_strand_id
1 'polypeptide(L)'
;LSAVFSAPLTGLIGDNGTGKTTLFRLILGEIKPSHGTISTPPRIAYLPQDLGLSEHQHLADIFGITKILRALDALESGDYSPDLYDTIGDAWDIEERTLATLAEYGFSPALATDAADPHAIRDLLMRPLSTFSGGQTVTAALAALLRSNPEFILLDEPTNNLDSAAKNRLFAALETLACPALIISHDRDLLAHMNAIAELHIDREGRAHLRTYEGNYDTYRAARKAEESATHRRVSEAKNEARKAERERVENQIKLDRNVRRGRDFERSKRKPGLAMGLDKNSSERSAGKLRAAHESMVADARAAVSEAQENLRVQERIYLELAQDALPAGRKVLELQRVDKGFYASAQQSAEFKNAHTQNTVSHETQPYKV
;
A
#
# COMPACT_ATOMS: atom_id res chain seq x y z
N LEU A 1 1.67 -5.97 16.72
CA LEU A 1 0.93 -6.63 15.62
C LEU A 1 0.69 -8.09 15.98
N SER A 2 -0.51 -8.61 15.66
CA SER A 2 -0.81 -10.04 15.71
C SER A 2 -1.63 -10.36 14.46
N ALA A 3 -1.15 -11.27 13.63
CA ALA A 3 -1.83 -11.68 12.41
C ALA A 3 -1.43 -13.10 11.99
N VAL A 4 -2.33 -13.74 11.26
CA VAL A 4 -2.09 -15.02 10.59
C VAL A 4 -2.48 -14.85 9.12
N PHE A 5 -1.59 -15.23 8.23
CA PHE A 5 -1.81 -15.19 6.79
C PHE A 5 -2.01 -16.62 6.28
N SER A 6 -3.26 -17.03 6.14
CA SER A 6 -3.65 -18.38 5.72
C SER A 6 -4.44 -18.41 4.41
N ALA A 7 -4.90 -17.26 3.93
CA ALA A 7 -5.59 -17.17 2.65
C ALA A 7 -4.62 -17.41 1.48
N PRO A 8 -5.07 -18.01 0.37
CA PRO A 8 -4.23 -18.26 -0.80
C PRO A 8 -3.54 -16.98 -1.30
N LEU A 9 -4.29 -15.91 -1.51
CA LEU A 9 -3.75 -14.60 -1.91
C LEU A 9 -4.20 -13.54 -0.90
N THR A 10 -3.26 -12.90 -0.24
CA THR A 10 -3.53 -11.79 0.68
C THR A 10 -2.88 -10.51 0.17
N GLY A 11 -3.69 -9.48 -0.06
CA GLY A 11 -3.20 -8.14 -0.40
C GLY A 11 -2.87 -7.34 0.87
N LEU A 12 -1.66 -6.85 1.01
CA LEU A 12 -1.24 -5.97 2.10
C LEU A 12 -1.28 -4.52 1.64
N ILE A 13 -2.19 -3.76 2.21
CA ILE A 13 -2.39 -2.35 1.92
C ILE A 13 -2.07 -1.47 3.13
N GLY A 14 -1.84 -0.20 2.91
CA GLY A 14 -1.60 0.80 3.94
C GLY A 14 -0.91 2.03 3.35
N ASP A 15 -0.94 3.14 4.06
CA ASP A 15 -0.30 4.38 3.63
C ASP A 15 1.22 4.22 3.47
N ASN A 16 1.84 5.14 2.73
CA ASN A 16 3.30 5.13 2.59
C ASN A 16 3.94 5.40 3.96
N GLY A 17 5.00 4.65 4.27
CA GLY A 17 5.68 4.75 5.57
C GLY A 17 5.04 3.97 6.72
N THR A 18 3.93 3.25 6.52
CA THR A 18 3.30 2.43 7.59
C THR A 18 4.11 1.18 7.96
N GLY A 19 5.19 0.89 7.24
CA GLY A 19 6.06 -0.24 7.54
C GLY A 19 5.73 -1.54 6.81
N LYS A 20 5.05 -1.50 5.66
CA LYS A 20 4.74 -2.70 4.84
C LYS A 20 6.00 -3.48 4.48
N THR A 21 7.01 -2.82 3.89
CA THR A 21 8.30 -3.43 3.56
C THR A 21 9.07 -3.86 4.82
N THR A 22 8.94 -3.12 5.93
CA THR A 22 9.52 -3.52 7.22
C THR A 22 8.91 -4.82 7.72
N LEU A 23 7.60 -5.02 7.55
CA LEU A 23 6.94 -6.29 7.88
C LEU A 23 7.50 -7.43 7.02
N PHE A 24 7.73 -7.22 5.74
CA PHE A 24 8.37 -8.23 4.87
C PHE A 24 9.78 -8.59 5.38
N ARG A 25 10.60 -7.60 5.71
CA ARG A 25 11.95 -7.82 6.26
C ARG A 25 11.95 -8.55 7.60
N LEU A 26 10.92 -8.33 8.42
CA LEU A 26 10.70 -9.10 9.66
C LEU A 26 10.33 -10.56 9.36
N ILE A 27 9.44 -10.81 8.37
CA ILE A 27 9.05 -12.17 7.95
C ILE A 27 10.24 -12.92 7.34
N LEU A 28 11.08 -12.24 6.56
CA LEU A 28 12.31 -12.79 5.97
C LEU A 28 13.44 -13.04 7.01
N GLY A 29 13.26 -12.54 8.24
CA GLY A 29 14.28 -12.66 9.28
C GLY A 29 15.48 -11.71 9.13
N GLU A 30 15.43 -10.75 8.19
CA GLU A 30 16.47 -9.73 8.01
C GLU A 30 16.53 -8.77 9.19
N ILE A 31 15.39 -8.54 9.83
CA ILE A 31 15.25 -7.71 11.03
C ILE A 31 14.63 -8.57 12.14
N LYS A 32 15.16 -8.49 13.34
CA LYS A 32 14.59 -9.18 14.51
C LYS A 32 13.47 -8.34 15.12
N PRO A 33 12.34 -8.95 15.51
CA PRO A 33 11.29 -8.23 16.23
C PRO A 33 11.80 -7.78 17.61
N SER A 34 11.44 -6.57 18.03
CA SER A 34 11.76 -6.06 19.37
C SER A 34 11.05 -6.86 20.49
N HIS A 35 9.85 -7.32 20.21
CA HIS A 35 9.03 -8.14 21.10
C HIS A 35 8.18 -9.12 20.28
N GLY A 36 7.82 -10.27 20.88
CA GLY A 36 7.00 -11.28 20.24
C GLY A 36 7.79 -12.27 19.40
N THR A 37 7.07 -13.09 18.66
CA THR A 37 7.65 -14.15 17.80
C THR A 37 6.99 -14.14 16.43
N ILE A 38 7.78 -14.49 15.42
CA ILE A 38 7.31 -14.69 14.06
C ILE A 38 7.60 -16.15 13.71
N SER A 39 6.55 -16.87 13.29
CA SER A 39 6.68 -18.23 12.79
C SER A 39 6.45 -18.22 11.29
N THR A 40 7.40 -18.73 10.55
CA THR A 40 7.38 -18.76 9.07
C THR A 40 7.72 -20.16 8.57
N PRO A 41 7.22 -20.56 7.38
CA PRO A 41 7.69 -21.78 6.76
C PRO A 41 9.16 -21.65 6.34
N PRO A 42 9.88 -22.77 6.17
CA PRO A 42 11.31 -22.75 5.89
C PRO A 42 11.66 -22.22 4.48
N ARG A 43 10.76 -22.34 3.50
CA ARG A 43 10.99 -21.91 2.12
C ARG A 43 10.08 -20.73 1.77
N ILE A 44 10.61 -19.53 1.95
CA ILE A 44 9.95 -18.28 1.55
C ILE A 44 10.64 -17.76 0.29
N ALA A 45 9.84 -17.45 -0.74
CA ALA A 45 10.31 -16.72 -1.91
C ALA A 45 9.92 -15.25 -1.79
N TYR A 46 10.80 -14.34 -2.18
CA TYR A 46 10.59 -12.91 -2.10
C TYR A 46 10.91 -12.20 -3.41
N LEU A 47 9.95 -11.44 -3.92
CA LEU A 47 10.13 -10.53 -5.04
C LEU A 47 10.15 -9.09 -4.48
N PRO A 48 11.28 -8.41 -4.47
CA PRO A 48 11.37 -7.03 -4.02
C PRO A 48 10.77 -6.06 -5.04
N GLN A 49 10.35 -4.89 -4.58
CA GLN A 49 9.82 -3.81 -5.41
C GLN A 49 10.83 -3.37 -6.49
N ASP A 50 12.07 -3.24 -6.11
CA ASP A 50 13.19 -3.00 -7.01
C ASP A 50 13.95 -4.32 -7.17
N LEU A 51 13.87 -4.90 -8.37
CA LEU A 51 14.61 -6.12 -8.70
C LEU A 51 16.13 -5.89 -8.72
N GLY A 52 16.56 -4.69 -8.27
CA GLY A 52 17.98 -4.35 -8.24
C GLY A 52 18.59 -4.47 -9.63
N LEU A 53 17.86 -4.01 -10.67
CA LEU A 53 18.30 -4.03 -12.06
C LEU A 53 19.61 -3.24 -12.20
N SER A 54 20.68 -3.77 -11.62
CA SER A 54 22.01 -3.29 -11.95
C SER A 54 22.21 -3.57 -13.44
N GLU A 55 22.78 -2.62 -14.14
CA GLU A 55 23.10 -2.76 -15.57
C GLU A 55 23.91 -4.04 -15.89
N HIS A 56 24.40 -4.71 -14.87
CA HIS A 56 25.28 -5.88 -14.94
C HIS A 56 24.61 -7.21 -14.58
N GLN A 57 23.33 -7.22 -14.16
CA GLN A 57 22.60 -8.46 -13.87
C GLN A 57 22.05 -9.08 -15.16
N HIS A 58 22.24 -10.40 -15.30
CA HIS A 58 21.75 -11.18 -16.42
C HIS A 58 20.49 -11.98 -16.04
N LEU A 59 19.77 -12.46 -17.01
CA LEU A 59 18.62 -13.34 -16.77
C LEU A 59 19.03 -14.60 -15.98
N ALA A 60 20.21 -15.17 -16.28
CA ALA A 60 20.79 -16.30 -15.56
C ALA A 60 21.02 -16.03 -14.06
N ASP A 61 21.29 -14.80 -13.68
CA ASP A 61 21.53 -14.44 -12.26
C ASP A 61 20.26 -14.58 -11.42
N ILE A 62 19.09 -14.24 -11.99
CA ILE A 62 17.78 -14.42 -11.32
C ILE A 62 17.54 -15.90 -11.01
N PHE A 63 17.95 -16.79 -11.92
CA PHE A 63 17.82 -18.23 -11.75
C PHE A 63 18.94 -18.86 -10.92
N GLY A 64 19.97 -18.09 -10.57
CA GLY A 64 21.15 -18.56 -9.84
C GLY A 64 22.03 -19.56 -10.62
N ILE A 65 21.96 -19.54 -11.96
CA ILE A 65 22.62 -20.51 -12.83
C ILE A 65 23.86 -19.98 -13.58
N THR A 66 24.20 -18.71 -13.37
CA THR A 66 25.31 -18.04 -14.08
C THR A 66 26.63 -18.79 -13.97
N LYS A 67 26.92 -19.37 -12.80
CA LYS A 67 28.17 -20.15 -12.61
C LYS A 67 28.17 -21.43 -13.47
N ILE A 68 27.04 -22.09 -13.57
CA ILE A 68 26.89 -23.34 -14.36
C ILE A 68 27.02 -23.01 -15.83
N LEU A 69 26.38 -21.97 -16.33
CA LEU A 69 26.47 -21.53 -17.72
C LEU A 69 27.93 -21.16 -18.10
N ARG A 70 28.66 -20.47 -17.23
CA ARG A 70 30.07 -20.17 -17.45
C ARG A 70 30.95 -21.41 -17.44
N ALA A 71 30.64 -22.41 -16.62
CA ALA A 71 31.35 -23.66 -16.59
C ALA A 71 31.11 -24.48 -17.88
N LEU A 72 29.87 -24.48 -18.39
CA LEU A 72 29.54 -25.09 -19.70
C LEU A 72 30.30 -24.40 -20.83
N ASP A 73 30.34 -23.07 -20.86
CA ASP A 73 31.08 -22.29 -21.87
C ASP A 73 32.58 -22.54 -21.83
N ALA A 74 33.16 -22.66 -20.63
CA ALA A 74 34.59 -23.00 -20.46
C ALA A 74 34.93 -24.41 -21.00
N LEU A 75 34.08 -25.42 -20.74
CA LEU A 75 34.23 -26.76 -21.27
C LEU A 75 34.19 -26.79 -22.81
N GLU A 76 33.23 -26.08 -23.42
CA GLU A 76 33.11 -25.95 -24.87
C GLU A 76 34.31 -25.23 -25.48
N SER A 77 34.91 -24.31 -24.73
CA SER A 77 36.14 -23.60 -25.12
C SER A 77 37.42 -24.44 -24.96
N GLY A 78 37.31 -25.68 -24.45
CA GLY A 78 38.43 -26.62 -24.33
C GLY A 78 39.12 -26.62 -22.95
N ASP A 79 38.55 -26.02 -21.93
CA ASP A 79 39.00 -26.14 -20.53
C ASP A 79 38.32 -27.36 -19.89
N TYR A 80 39.08 -28.37 -19.55
CA TYR A 80 38.58 -29.62 -18.93
C TYR A 80 38.96 -29.73 -17.46
N SER A 81 39.06 -28.62 -16.76
CA SER A 81 39.39 -28.59 -15.33
C SER A 81 38.34 -29.34 -14.49
N PRO A 82 38.75 -30.21 -13.53
CA PRO A 82 37.79 -30.97 -12.72
C PRO A 82 36.74 -30.12 -11.99
N ASP A 83 37.11 -28.95 -11.53
CA ASP A 83 36.22 -28.02 -10.81
C ASP A 83 34.99 -27.57 -11.64
N LEU A 84 35.10 -27.60 -12.99
CA LEU A 84 33.99 -27.29 -13.89
C LEU A 84 32.92 -28.37 -13.85
N TYR A 85 33.36 -29.65 -13.85
CA TYR A 85 32.43 -30.78 -13.72
C TYR A 85 31.72 -30.78 -12.37
N ASP A 86 32.45 -30.46 -11.29
CA ASP A 86 31.85 -30.32 -9.95
C ASP A 86 30.84 -29.16 -9.90
N THR A 87 31.11 -28.06 -10.61
CA THR A 87 30.18 -26.88 -10.69
C THR A 87 28.92 -27.22 -11.48
N ILE A 88 29.02 -27.98 -12.56
CA ILE A 88 27.86 -28.38 -13.37
C ILE A 88 27.07 -29.48 -12.68
N GLY A 89 27.75 -30.47 -12.07
CA GLY A 89 27.10 -31.60 -11.42
C GLY A 89 26.13 -32.30 -12.39
N ASP A 90 24.86 -32.42 -11.96
CA ASP A 90 23.79 -33.04 -12.76
C ASP A 90 23.02 -32.05 -13.65
N ALA A 91 23.47 -30.78 -13.73
CA ALA A 91 22.74 -29.71 -14.37
C ALA A 91 23.12 -29.48 -15.85
N TRP A 92 23.41 -30.55 -16.59
CA TRP A 92 23.80 -30.47 -18.00
C TRP A 92 22.70 -29.94 -18.92
N ASP A 93 21.44 -30.10 -18.54
CA ASP A 93 20.24 -29.66 -19.27
C ASP A 93 19.67 -28.38 -18.67
N ILE A 94 20.46 -27.57 -17.94
CA ILE A 94 20.00 -26.40 -17.21
C ILE A 94 19.43 -25.31 -18.13
N GLU A 95 19.97 -25.19 -19.34
CA GLU A 95 19.54 -24.22 -20.33
C GLU A 95 18.13 -24.51 -20.80
N GLU A 96 17.87 -25.75 -21.24
CA GLU A 96 16.56 -26.18 -21.72
C GLU A 96 15.51 -26.16 -20.61
N ARG A 97 15.86 -26.63 -19.41
CA ARG A 97 14.95 -26.58 -18.26
C ARG A 97 14.58 -25.16 -17.87
N THR A 98 15.54 -24.24 -17.92
CA THR A 98 15.30 -22.85 -17.59
C THR A 98 14.41 -22.18 -18.65
N LEU A 99 14.68 -22.47 -19.94
CA LEU A 99 13.85 -21.98 -21.04
C LEU A 99 12.41 -22.53 -20.95
N ALA A 100 12.24 -23.82 -20.65
CA ALA A 100 10.94 -24.45 -20.47
C ALA A 100 10.16 -23.79 -19.31
N THR A 101 10.83 -23.54 -18.18
CA THR A 101 10.24 -22.81 -17.04
C THR A 101 9.81 -21.41 -17.45
N LEU A 102 10.65 -20.66 -18.16
CA LEU A 102 10.31 -19.32 -18.64
C LEU A 102 9.08 -19.34 -19.57
N ALA A 103 9.01 -20.34 -20.48
CA ALA A 103 7.90 -20.49 -21.42
C ALA A 103 6.57 -20.81 -20.69
N GLU A 104 6.61 -21.62 -19.64
CA GLU A 104 5.44 -21.96 -18.81
C GLU A 104 4.77 -20.71 -18.22
N TYR A 105 5.57 -19.71 -17.82
CA TYR A 105 5.08 -18.44 -17.28
C TYR A 105 4.89 -17.35 -18.35
N GLY A 106 4.87 -17.72 -19.63
CA GLY A 106 4.56 -16.82 -20.74
C GLY A 106 5.71 -15.91 -21.20
N PHE A 107 6.93 -16.23 -20.78
CA PHE A 107 8.13 -15.63 -21.39
C PHE A 107 8.33 -16.24 -22.78
N SER A 108 8.29 -15.40 -23.82
CA SER A 108 8.32 -15.92 -25.20
C SER A 108 9.68 -16.53 -25.57
N PRO A 109 9.74 -17.80 -25.93
CA PRO A 109 10.98 -18.43 -26.43
C PRO A 109 11.49 -17.81 -27.74
N ALA A 110 10.64 -17.09 -28.50
CA ALA A 110 11.03 -16.39 -29.72
C ALA A 110 12.09 -15.29 -29.49
N LEU A 111 12.44 -15.00 -28.23
CA LEU A 111 13.57 -14.15 -27.88
C LEU A 111 14.92 -14.89 -28.01
N ALA A 112 14.93 -16.23 -28.02
CA ALA A 112 16.04 -17.04 -28.47
C ALA A 112 15.89 -17.19 -29.99
N THR A 113 16.38 -16.23 -30.75
CA THR A 113 15.89 -15.92 -32.11
C THR A 113 16.40 -16.80 -33.21
N ASP A 114 17.24 -17.78 -32.97
CA ASP A 114 17.72 -18.63 -34.04
C ASP A 114 17.69 -20.09 -33.58
N ALA A 115 16.66 -20.83 -34.03
CA ALA A 115 16.57 -22.28 -33.75
C ALA A 115 17.72 -23.10 -34.36
N ALA A 116 18.55 -22.47 -35.18
CA ALA A 116 19.73 -23.07 -35.78
C ALA A 116 21.03 -22.78 -34.99
N ASP A 117 21.02 -21.85 -34.04
CA ASP A 117 22.17 -21.52 -33.21
C ASP A 117 22.16 -22.36 -31.93
N PRO A 118 23.15 -23.29 -31.74
CA PRO A 118 23.23 -24.08 -30.52
C PRO A 118 23.43 -23.27 -29.24
N HIS A 119 23.89 -22.01 -29.35
CA HIS A 119 24.15 -21.14 -28.22
C HIS A 119 23.01 -20.14 -27.95
N ALA A 120 21.96 -20.10 -28.79
CA ALA A 120 20.89 -19.13 -28.71
C ALA A 120 20.20 -19.07 -27.33
N ILE A 121 20.06 -20.21 -26.65
CA ILE A 121 19.44 -20.25 -25.28
C ILE A 121 20.41 -19.62 -24.27
N ARG A 122 21.70 -19.96 -24.34
CA ARG A 122 22.75 -19.41 -23.46
C ARG A 122 22.87 -17.90 -23.63
N ASP A 123 22.88 -17.43 -24.87
CA ASP A 123 22.90 -15.99 -25.19
C ASP A 123 21.70 -15.25 -24.63
N LEU A 124 20.50 -15.85 -24.72
CA LEU A 124 19.30 -15.29 -24.09
C LEU A 124 19.46 -15.23 -22.56
N LEU A 125 19.93 -16.31 -21.92
CA LEU A 125 20.07 -16.37 -20.46
C LEU A 125 21.18 -15.43 -19.95
N MET A 126 22.22 -15.20 -20.76
CA MET A 126 23.30 -14.26 -20.44
C MET A 126 23.01 -12.80 -20.86
N ARG A 127 21.83 -12.50 -21.40
CA ARG A 127 21.46 -11.13 -21.72
C ARG A 127 21.24 -10.30 -20.46
N PRO A 128 21.70 -9.03 -20.43
CA PRO A 128 21.45 -8.10 -19.34
C PRO A 128 19.95 -7.86 -19.13
N LEU A 129 19.49 -7.84 -17.88
CA LEU A 129 18.10 -7.60 -17.53
C LEU A 129 17.57 -6.26 -18.04
N SER A 130 18.43 -5.25 -18.14
CA SER A 130 18.10 -3.93 -18.70
C SER A 130 17.64 -3.96 -20.15
N THR A 131 17.89 -5.07 -20.88
CA THR A 131 17.43 -5.24 -22.28
C THR A 131 16.02 -5.79 -22.41
N PHE A 132 15.43 -6.25 -21.29
CA PHE A 132 14.06 -6.77 -21.26
C PHE A 132 13.08 -5.67 -20.86
N SER A 133 11.81 -5.82 -21.25
CA SER A 133 10.75 -4.96 -20.72
C SER A 133 10.51 -5.28 -19.24
N GLY A 134 9.98 -4.31 -18.48
CA GLY A 134 9.62 -4.52 -17.07
C GLY A 134 8.74 -5.76 -16.88
N GLY A 135 7.77 -5.98 -17.79
CA GLY A 135 6.91 -7.16 -17.76
C GLY A 135 7.66 -8.48 -17.97
N GLN A 136 8.62 -8.51 -18.90
CA GLN A 136 9.47 -9.68 -19.12
C GLN A 136 10.33 -9.99 -17.89
N THR A 137 10.90 -8.96 -17.29
CA THR A 137 11.74 -9.10 -16.08
C THR A 137 10.96 -9.64 -14.90
N VAL A 138 9.76 -9.10 -14.62
CA VAL A 138 8.89 -9.60 -13.54
C VAL A 138 8.42 -11.02 -13.82
N THR A 139 8.06 -11.34 -15.06
CA THR A 139 7.69 -12.72 -15.46
C THR A 139 8.83 -13.70 -15.22
N ALA A 140 10.04 -13.33 -15.62
CA ALA A 140 11.23 -14.17 -15.42
C ALA A 140 11.57 -14.34 -13.92
N ALA A 141 11.46 -13.26 -13.14
CA ALA A 141 11.68 -13.32 -11.70
C ALA A 141 10.66 -14.20 -10.99
N LEU A 142 9.39 -14.10 -11.38
CA LEU A 142 8.32 -14.96 -10.86
C LEU A 142 8.56 -16.44 -11.22
N ALA A 143 8.92 -16.73 -12.47
CA ALA A 143 9.28 -18.08 -12.91
C ALA A 143 10.45 -18.67 -12.08
N ALA A 144 11.49 -17.87 -11.84
CA ALA A 144 12.63 -18.28 -11.03
C ALA A 144 12.26 -18.55 -9.56
N LEU A 145 11.41 -17.67 -8.97
CA LEU A 145 10.92 -17.86 -7.61
C LEU A 145 10.10 -19.15 -7.46
N LEU A 146 9.19 -19.40 -8.39
CA LEU A 146 8.30 -20.57 -8.35
C LEU A 146 9.04 -21.88 -8.58
N ARG A 147 10.13 -21.85 -9.37
CA ARG A 147 11.00 -23.01 -9.55
C ARG A 147 11.60 -23.54 -8.24
N SER A 148 11.78 -22.68 -7.24
CA SER A 148 12.29 -23.08 -5.92
C SER A 148 11.28 -23.85 -5.06
N ASN A 149 10.05 -24.08 -5.55
CA ASN A 149 8.95 -24.70 -4.85
C ASN A 149 8.72 -24.10 -3.44
N PRO A 150 8.42 -22.80 -3.36
CA PRO A 150 8.25 -22.12 -2.08
C PRO A 150 7.00 -22.60 -1.34
N GLU A 151 7.02 -22.49 -0.02
CA GLU A 151 5.85 -22.73 0.84
C GLU A 151 5.09 -21.43 1.12
N PHE A 152 5.73 -20.29 0.89
CA PHE A 152 5.13 -18.95 1.04
C PHE A 152 5.82 -17.94 0.13
N ILE A 153 5.04 -17.02 -0.44
CA ILE A 153 5.57 -16.02 -1.38
C ILE A 153 5.28 -14.62 -0.84
N LEU A 154 6.29 -13.76 -0.91
CA LEU A 154 6.18 -12.33 -0.64
C LEU A 154 6.44 -11.56 -1.93
N LEU A 155 5.49 -10.71 -2.35
CA LEU A 155 5.64 -9.85 -3.52
C LEU A 155 5.48 -8.38 -3.09
N ASP A 156 6.49 -7.56 -3.38
CA ASP A 156 6.46 -6.12 -3.07
C ASP A 156 6.24 -5.32 -4.35
N GLU A 157 5.03 -4.76 -4.51
CA GLU A 157 4.58 -3.94 -5.66
C GLU A 157 4.87 -4.59 -7.03
N PRO A 158 4.46 -5.85 -7.28
CA PRO A 158 4.82 -6.59 -8.49
C PRO A 158 4.22 -6.02 -9.78
N THR A 159 3.24 -5.12 -9.70
CA THR A 159 2.59 -4.49 -10.86
C THR A 159 3.27 -3.20 -11.32
N ASN A 160 4.27 -2.71 -10.57
CA ASN A 160 4.99 -1.50 -10.94
C ASN A 160 5.70 -1.67 -12.28
N ASN A 161 5.57 -0.68 -13.15
CA ASN A 161 6.17 -0.64 -14.49
C ASN A 161 5.69 -1.74 -15.46
N LEU A 162 4.57 -2.42 -15.17
CA LEU A 162 3.96 -3.38 -16.06
C LEU A 162 2.92 -2.72 -16.99
N ASP A 163 2.94 -3.13 -18.25
CA ASP A 163 1.83 -2.85 -19.17
C ASP A 163 0.61 -3.76 -18.86
N SER A 164 -0.54 -3.46 -19.46
CA SER A 164 -1.77 -4.22 -19.22
C SER A 164 -1.66 -5.70 -19.57
N ALA A 165 -0.89 -6.05 -20.61
CA ALA A 165 -0.70 -7.44 -21.02
C ALA A 165 0.17 -8.22 -20.00
N ALA A 166 1.22 -7.58 -19.46
CA ALA A 166 2.06 -8.16 -18.42
C ALA A 166 1.30 -8.31 -17.09
N LYS A 167 0.46 -7.32 -16.73
CA LYS A 167 -0.42 -7.43 -15.56
C LYS A 167 -1.36 -8.63 -15.65
N ASN A 168 -2.03 -8.81 -16.78
CA ASN A 168 -2.93 -9.94 -16.98
C ASN A 168 -2.22 -11.29 -16.87
N ARG A 169 -0.98 -11.40 -17.39
CA ARG A 169 -0.16 -12.62 -17.21
C ARG A 169 0.21 -12.85 -15.76
N LEU A 170 0.61 -11.79 -15.04
CA LEU A 170 0.90 -11.87 -13.61
C LEU A 170 -0.34 -12.35 -12.82
N PHE A 171 -1.52 -11.78 -13.10
CA PHE A 171 -2.75 -12.18 -12.41
C PHE A 171 -3.08 -13.66 -12.65
N ALA A 172 -3.00 -14.11 -13.90
CA ALA A 172 -3.20 -15.51 -14.24
C ALA A 172 -2.19 -16.45 -13.53
N ALA A 173 -0.92 -16.04 -13.44
CA ALA A 173 0.09 -16.80 -12.72
C ALA A 173 -0.17 -16.85 -11.21
N LEU A 174 -0.63 -15.74 -10.61
CA LEU A 174 -0.98 -15.68 -9.18
C LEU A 174 -2.18 -16.58 -8.83
N GLU A 175 -3.18 -16.65 -9.70
CA GLU A 175 -4.36 -17.52 -9.51
C GLU A 175 -4.02 -19.02 -9.52
N THR A 176 -2.92 -19.39 -10.18
CA THR A 176 -2.46 -20.79 -10.27
C THR A 176 -1.44 -21.19 -9.19
N LEU A 177 -1.11 -20.27 -8.26
CA LEU A 177 -0.15 -20.55 -7.20
C LEU A 177 -0.60 -21.70 -6.30
N ALA A 178 0.30 -22.65 -6.07
CA ALA A 178 0.07 -23.79 -5.18
C ALA A 178 0.31 -23.46 -3.69
N CYS A 179 0.90 -22.31 -3.38
CA CYS A 179 1.23 -21.88 -2.02
C CYS A 179 0.66 -20.50 -1.72
N PRO A 180 0.42 -20.15 -0.45
CA PRO A 180 -0.05 -18.82 -0.06
C PRO A 180 0.94 -17.71 -0.45
N ALA A 181 0.38 -16.55 -0.81
CA ALA A 181 1.16 -15.35 -1.11
C ALA A 181 0.64 -14.12 -0.34
N LEU A 182 1.58 -13.29 0.14
CA LEU A 182 1.31 -11.97 0.71
C LEU A 182 1.90 -10.91 -0.23
N ILE A 183 1.04 -10.03 -0.72
CA ILE A 183 1.35 -9.13 -1.82
C ILE A 183 1.12 -7.69 -1.37
N ILE A 184 2.16 -6.88 -1.29
CA ILE A 184 2.03 -5.44 -1.14
C ILE A 184 1.65 -4.88 -2.50
N SER A 185 0.54 -4.17 -2.59
CA SER A 185 0.18 -3.44 -3.80
C SER A 185 -0.78 -2.27 -3.55
N HIS A 186 -0.69 -1.27 -4.42
CA HIS A 186 -1.66 -0.19 -4.55
C HIS A 186 -2.52 -0.33 -5.82
N ASP A 187 -2.28 -1.36 -6.62
CA ASP A 187 -3.02 -1.65 -7.84
C ASP A 187 -4.38 -2.31 -7.51
N ARG A 188 -5.46 -1.59 -7.83
CA ARG A 188 -6.82 -2.06 -7.54
C ARG A 188 -7.22 -3.27 -8.35
N ASP A 189 -6.71 -3.37 -9.57
CA ASP A 189 -7.01 -4.51 -10.45
C ASP A 189 -6.37 -5.77 -9.86
N LEU A 190 -5.12 -5.69 -9.40
CA LEU A 190 -4.50 -6.81 -8.68
C LEU A 190 -5.24 -7.15 -7.38
N LEU A 191 -5.59 -6.14 -6.58
CA LEU A 191 -6.28 -6.35 -5.31
C LEU A 191 -7.70 -6.93 -5.46
N ALA A 192 -8.32 -6.82 -6.66
CA ALA A 192 -9.59 -7.46 -6.98
C ALA A 192 -9.48 -8.99 -7.06
N HIS A 193 -8.29 -9.54 -7.32
CA HIS A 193 -8.01 -10.98 -7.37
C HIS A 193 -7.64 -11.59 -6.00
N MET A 194 -7.56 -10.79 -4.94
CA MET A 194 -7.19 -11.28 -3.61
C MET A 194 -8.33 -12.02 -2.91
N ASN A 195 -7.97 -12.99 -2.07
CA ASN A 195 -8.89 -13.72 -1.19
C ASN A 195 -9.06 -13.04 0.16
N ALA A 196 -8.07 -12.24 0.57
CA ALA A 196 -8.12 -11.42 1.77
C ALA A 196 -7.35 -10.12 1.57
N ILE A 197 -7.75 -9.07 2.27
CA ILE A 197 -7.04 -7.80 2.34
C ILE A 197 -6.58 -7.55 3.77
N ALA A 198 -5.29 -7.37 3.97
CA ALA A 198 -4.68 -6.95 5.23
C ALA A 198 -4.35 -5.46 5.17
N GLU A 199 -4.96 -4.68 6.06
CA GLU A 199 -4.70 -3.25 6.17
C GLU A 199 -3.73 -2.97 7.31
N LEU A 200 -2.58 -2.40 6.99
CA LEU A 200 -1.60 -1.92 7.95
C LEU A 200 -1.74 -0.41 8.13
N HIS A 201 -2.01 0.02 9.35
CA HIS A 201 -2.12 1.44 9.68
C HIS A 201 -1.40 1.76 10.98
N ILE A 202 -1.02 3.03 11.14
CA ILE A 202 -0.41 3.57 12.37
C ILE A 202 -1.45 4.43 13.06
N ASP A 203 -1.63 4.23 14.37
CA ASP A 203 -2.50 5.09 15.18
C ASP A 203 -1.81 6.41 15.55
N ARG A 204 -2.54 7.30 16.26
CA ARG A 204 -2.01 8.61 16.70
C ARG A 204 -0.83 8.51 17.67
N GLU A 205 -0.71 7.40 18.35
CA GLU A 205 0.38 7.11 19.30
C GLU A 205 1.59 6.45 18.61
N GLY A 206 1.55 6.30 17.29
CA GLY A 206 2.64 5.69 16.51
C GLY A 206 2.67 4.17 16.56
N ARG A 207 1.60 3.52 17.05
CA ARG A 207 1.52 2.06 17.11
C ARG A 207 0.95 1.51 15.80
N ALA A 208 1.60 0.50 15.27
CA ALA A 208 1.14 -0.17 14.07
C ALA A 208 0.02 -1.18 14.40
N HIS A 209 -1.04 -1.15 13.63
CA HIS A 209 -2.17 -2.07 13.69
C HIS A 209 -2.34 -2.76 12.36
N LEU A 210 -2.58 -4.06 12.39
CA LEU A 210 -2.89 -4.87 11.22
C LEU A 210 -4.28 -5.46 11.37
N ARG A 211 -5.13 -5.25 10.37
CA ARG A 211 -6.48 -5.78 10.34
C ARG A 211 -6.73 -6.50 9.02
N THR A 212 -7.22 -7.71 9.09
CA THR A 212 -7.51 -8.54 7.92
C THR A 212 -9.02 -8.54 7.64
N TYR A 213 -9.38 -8.39 6.37
CA TYR A 213 -10.73 -8.47 5.84
C TYR A 213 -10.78 -9.63 4.85
N GLU A 214 -11.76 -10.50 4.99
CA GLU A 214 -12.01 -11.58 4.03
C GLU A 214 -12.59 -11.02 2.74
N GLY A 215 -12.20 -11.60 1.61
CA GLY A 215 -12.62 -11.20 0.27
C GLY A 215 -11.67 -10.21 -0.39
N ASN A 216 -12.08 -9.72 -1.54
CA ASN A 216 -11.29 -8.86 -2.41
C ASN A 216 -11.36 -7.37 -2.00
N TYR A 217 -10.74 -6.51 -2.83
CA TYR A 217 -10.69 -5.07 -2.58
C TYR A 217 -12.06 -4.40 -2.50
N ASP A 218 -13.05 -4.85 -3.29
CA ASP A 218 -14.39 -4.27 -3.26
C ASP A 218 -15.11 -4.60 -1.95
N THR A 219 -14.98 -5.83 -1.47
CA THR A 219 -15.50 -6.26 -0.17
C THR A 219 -14.85 -5.45 0.96
N TYR A 220 -13.53 -5.29 0.93
CA TYR A 220 -12.81 -4.44 1.86
C TYR A 220 -13.33 -2.99 1.85
N ARG A 221 -13.48 -2.38 0.66
CA ARG A 221 -14.00 -1.01 0.54
C ARG A 221 -15.40 -0.86 1.11
N ALA A 222 -16.28 -1.83 0.86
CA ALA A 222 -17.64 -1.83 1.40
C ALA A 222 -17.62 -1.91 2.94
N ALA A 223 -16.82 -2.80 3.51
CA ALA A 223 -16.64 -2.92 4.96
C ALA A 223 -16.10 -1.64 5.59
N ARG A 224 -15.07 -1.05 4.99
CA ARG A 224 -14.48 0.22 5.44
C ARG A 224 -15.48 1.37 5.43
N LYS A 225 -16.25 1.51 4.34
CA LYS A 225 -17.29 2.55 4.22
C LYS A 225 -18.38 2.35 5.26
N ALA A 226 -18.76 1.12 5.55
CA ALA A 226 -19.75 0.82 6.60
C ALA A 226 -19.21 1.20 8.00
N GLU A 227 -17.96 0.87 8.31
CA GLU A 227 -17.29 1.24 9.57
C GLU A 227 -17.18 2.77 9.73
N GLU A 228 -16.75 3.48 8.70
CA GLU A 228 -16.68 4.94 8.69
C GLU A 228 -18.07 5.57 8.93
N SER A 229 -19.08 5.06 8.22
CA SER A 229 -20.45 5.53 8.38
C SER A 229 -20.98 5.29 9.80
N ALA A 230 -20.67 4.13 10.40
CA ALA A 230 -21.05 3.82 11.78
C ALA A 230 -20.34 4.74 12.78
N THR A 231 -19.05 5.01 12.58
CA THR A 231 -18.28 5.92 13.45
C THR A 231 -18.81 7.36 13.34
N HIS A 232 -19.10 7.84 12.14
CA HIS A 232 -19.73 9.16 11.95
C HIS A 232 -21.10 9.27 12.60
N ARG A 233 -21.93 8.22 12.55
CA ARG A 233 -23.22 8.20 13.25
C ARG A 233 -23.02 8.29 14.75
N ARG A 234 -22.13 7.49 15.34
CA ARG A 234 -21.83 7.54 16.79
C ARG A 234 -21.40 8.93 17.25
N VAL A 235 -20.53 9.60 16.48
CA VAL A 235 -20.12 10.99 16.79
C VAL A 235 -21.29 11.96 16.69
N SER A 236 -22.17 11.80 15.68
CA SER A 236 -23.36 12.64 15.53
C SER A 236 -24.35 12.43 16.67
N GLU A 237 -24.59 11.19 17.07
CA GLU A 237 -25.45 10.82 18.20
C GLU A 237 -24.91 11.40 19.51
N ALA A 238 -23.63 11.18 19.81
CA ALA A 238 -22.99 11.75 21.01
C ALA A 238 -23.07 13.28 21.05
N LYS A 239 -22.85 13.97 19.91
CA LYS A 239 -23.02 15.42 19.83
C LYS A 239 -24.45 15.87 20.08
N ASN A 240 -25.45 15.12 19.60
CA ASN A 240 -26.86 15.44 19.81
C ASN A 240 -27.24 15.24 21.28
N GLU A 241 -26.78 14.19 21.93
CA GLU A 241 -26.96 13.93 23.36
C GLU A 241 -26.33 15.04 24.22
N ALA A 242 -25.11 15.44 23.91
CA ALA A 242 -24.44 16.54 24.60
C ALA A 242 -25.20 17.86 24.46
N ARG A 243 -25.73 18.17 23.28
CA ARG A 243 -26.59 19.35 23.07
C ARG A 243 -27.89 19.25 23.85
N LYS A 244 -28.51 18.09 23.95
CA LYS A 244 -29.73 17.86 24.72
C LYS A 244 -29.47 18.06 26.23
N ALA A 245 -28.42 17.43 26.77
CA ALA A 245 -28.02 17.59 28.16
C ALA A 245 -27.75 19.06 28.52
N GLU A 246 -27.11 19.82 27.64
CA GLU A 246 -26.83 21.23 27.83
C GLU A 246 -28.14 22.08 27.84
N ARG A 247 -29.07 21.79 26.94
CA ARG A 247 -30.41 22.46 26.93
C ARG A 247 -31.17 22.14 28.21
N GLU A 248 -31.23 20.90 28.63
CA GLU A 248 -31.91 20.50 29.88
C GLU A 248 -31.28 21.18 31.11
N ARG A 249 -29.94 21.29 31.15
CA ARG A 249 -29.23 22.04 32.19
C ARG A 249 -29.69 23.50 32.25
N VAL A 250 -29.73 24.17 31.08
CA VAL A 250 -30.15 25.57 30.99
C VAL A 250 -31.61 25.75 31.40
N GLU A 251 -32.51 24.89 30.91
CA GLU A 251 -33.93 24.94 31.27
C GLU A 251 -34.16 24.75 32.77
N ASN A 252 -33.47 23.79 33.37
CA ASN A 252 -33.54 23.50 34.80
C ASN A 252 -32.98 24.65 35.64
N GLN A 253 -31.89 25.29 35.18
CA GLN A 253 -31.34 26.47 35.84
C GLN A 253 -32.37 27.62 35.82
N ILE A 254 -33.05 27.86 34.71
CA ILE A 254 -34.10 28.88 34.61
C ILE A 254 -35.26 28.56 35.57
N LYS A 255 -35.67 27.28 35.67
CA LYS A 255 -36.73 26.88 36.61
C LYS A 255 -36.29 27.09 38.07
N LEU A 256 -35.06 26.76 38.42
CA LEU A 256 -34.51 26.99 39.75
C LEU A 256 -34.47 28.49 40.10
N ASP A 257 -34.03 29.33 39.19
CA ASP A 257 -33.95 30.77 39.39
C ASP A 257 -35.33 31.41 39.55
N ARG A 258 -36.35 30.94 38.83
CA ARG A 258 -37.75 31.33 39.02
C ARG A 258 -38.26 30.93 40.39
N ASN A 259 -37.97 29.72 40.85
CA ASN A 259 -38.37 29.23 42.18
C ASN A 259 -37.69 30.02 43.29
N VAL A 260 -36.41 30.37 43.16
CA VAL A 260 -35.69 31.22 44.11
C VAL A 260 -36.34 32.62 44.19
N ARG A 261 -36.70 33.22 43.04
CA ARG A 261 -37.41 34.52 43.02
C ARG A 261 -38.77 34.44 43.72
N ARG A 262 -39.59 33.44 43.40
CA ARG A 262 -40.88 33.21 44.06
C ARG A 262 -40.73 32.98 45.56
N GLY A 263 -39.69 32.26 46.01
CA GLY A 263 -39.37 32.07 47.42
C GLY A 263 -39.07 33.39 48.16
N ARG A 264 -38.25 34.25 47.52
CA ARG A 264 -37.96 35.61 48.06
C ARG A 264 -39.19 36.50 48.17
N ASP A 265 -40.09 36.49 47.19
CA ASP A 265 -41.31 37.24 47.18
C ASP A 265 -42.26 36.73 48.26
N PHE A 266 -42.32 35.41 48.50
CA PHE A 266 -43.10 34.80 49.57
C PHE A 266 -42.54 35.18 50.97
N GLU A 267 -41.19 35.18 51.16
CA GLU A 267 -40.49 35.63 52.36
C GLU A 267 -40.91 37.09 52.71
N ARG A 268 -40.87 37.95 51.69
CA ARG A 268 -41.30 39.39 51.88
C ARG A 268 -42.72 39.54 52.32
N SER A 269 -43.58 38.58 51.98
CA SER A 269 -45.01 38.65 52.37
C SER A 269 -45.34 38.31 53.85
N LYS A 270 -44.31 37.86 54.66
CA LYS A 270 -44.39 37.52 56.09
C LYS A 270 -45.54 36.58 56.49
N ARG A 271 -45.87 35.60 55.65
CA ARG A 271 -47.01 34.70 55.87
C ARG A 271 -46.74 33.46 56.73
N LYS A 272 -45.48 33.20 57.16
CA LYS A 272 -45.09 32.08 58.04
C LYS A 272 -44.17 32.55 59.15
N PRO A 273 -44.11 31.81 60.32
CA PRO A 273 -43.13 32.06 61.37
C PRO A 273 -41.70 31.87 60.85
N GLY A 274 -40.77 32.76 61.29
CA GLY A 274 -39.39 32.83 60.73
C GLY A 274 -38.57 31.55 60.84
N LEU A 275 -38.79 30.75 61.91
CA LEU A 275 -38.08 29.51 62.11
C LEU A 275 -38.45 28.39 61.09
N ALA A 276 -39.72 28.30 60.70
CA ALA A 276 -40.20 27.37 59.67
C ALA A 276 -39.75 27.80 58.29
N MET A 277 -39.65 29.08 58.03
CA MET A 277 -39.09 29.58 56.74
C MET A 277 -37.63 29.31 56.55
N GLY A 278 -36.82 29.33 57.63
CA GLY A 278 -35.41 28.97 57.59
C GLY A 278 -35.14 27.49 57.26
N LEU A 279 -35.95 26.59 57.83
CA LEU A 279 -35.88 25.17 57.54
C LEU A 279 -36.28 24.82 56.09
N ASP A 280 -37.40 25.43 55.61
CA ASP A 280 -37.88 25.26 54.22
C ASP A 280 -36.84 25.77 53.22
N LYS A 281 -36.18 26.91 53.51
CA LYS A 281 -35.14 27.51 52.69
C LYS A 281 -33.89 26.59 52.58
N ASN A 282 -33.40 26.09 53.74
CA ASN A 282 -32.24 25.24 53.79
C ASN A 282 -32.45 23.89 53.02
N SER A 283 -33.65 23.31 53.16
CA SER A 283 -34.04 22.11 52.40
C SER A 283 -34.13 22.37 50.90
N SER A 284 -34.71 23.50 50.49
CA SER A 284 -34.83 23.90 49.09
C SER A 284 -33.45 24.18 48.44
N GLU A 285 -32.55 24.86 49.15
CA GLU A 285 -31.19 25.14 48.69
C GLU A 285 -30.36 23.86 48.53
N ARG A 286 -30.43 22.91 49.46
CA ARG A 286 -29.78 21.61 49.37
C ARG A 286 -30.28 20.78 48.18
N SER A 287 -31.60 20.77 47.96
CA SER A 287 -32.21 20.05 46.84
C SER A 287 -31.82 20.69 45.49
N ALA A 288 -31.80 22.02 45.42
CA ALA A 288 -31.33 22.76 44.24
C ALA A 288 -29.86 22.52 43.94
N GLY A 289 -28.99 22.46 44.99
CA GLY A 289 -27.59 22.14 44.86
C GLY A 289 -27.34 20.72 44.31
N LYS A 290 -28.06 19.75 44.84
CA LYS A 290 -27.96 18.34 44.33
C LYS A 290 -28.41 18.25 42.88
N LEU A 291 -29.46 18.93 42.48
CA LEU A 291 -29.98 18.91 41.12
C LEU A 291 -29.01 19.59 40.14
N ARG A 292 -28.39 20.71 40.52
CA ARG A 292 -27.33 21.34 39.71
C ARG A 292 -26.13 20.43 39.50
N ALA A 293 -25.62 19.83 40.60
CA ALA A 293 -24.50 18.91 40.52
C ALA A 293 -24.78 17.69 39.59
N ALA A 294 -26.00 17.14 39.66
CA ALA A 294 -26.43 16.05 38.81
C ALA A 294 -26.44 16.48 37.32
N HIS A 295 -26.97 17.65 36.99
CA HIS A 295 -27.00 18.11 35.60
C HIS A 295 -25.60 18.51 35.10
N GLU A 296 -24.72 19.05 35.93
CA GLU A 296 -23.35 19.35 35.57
C GLU A 296 -22.59 18.05 35.28
N SER A 297 -22.78 16.99 36.08
CA SER A 297 -22.22 15.66 35.81
C SER A 297 -22.71 15.11 34.46
N MET A 298 -24.03 15.14 34.21
CA MET A 298 -24.60 14.67 32.94
C MET A 298 -24.01 15.40 31.72
N VAL A 299 -23.78 16.69 31.79
CA VAL A 299 -23.15 17.45 30.69
C VAL A 299 -21.67 17.07 30.56
N ALA A 300 -20.96 16.89 31.67
CA ALA A 300 -19.56 16.46 31.63
C ALA A 300 -19.42 15.07 31.03
N ASP A 301 -20.27 14.12 31.41
CA ASP A 301 -20.30 12.76 30.89
C ASP A 301 -20.62 12.74 29.38
N ALA A 302 -21.62 13.53 28.97
CA ALA A 302 -21.96 13.64 27.55
C ALA A 302 -20.85 14.27 26.70
N ARG A 303 -20.10 15.25 27.24
CA ARG A 303 -18.92 15.83 26.57
C ARG A 303 -17.77 14.83 26.48
N ALA A 304 -17.55 14.04 27.53
CA ALA A 304 -16.54 12.97 27.52
C ALA A 304 -16.86 11.92 26.44
N ALA A 305 -18.13 11.52 26.32
CA ALA A 305 -18.59 10.61 25.27
C ALA A 305 -18.35 11.17 23.84
N VAL A 306 -18.51 12.50 23.64
CA VAL A 306 -18.17 13.13 22.34
C VAL A 306 -16.67 13.05 22.06
N SER A 307 -15.82 13.31 23.06
CA SER A 307 -14.36 13.21 22.91
C SER A 307 -13.94 11.81 22.55
N GLU A 308 -14.43 10.81 23.29
CA GLU A 308 -14.16 9.39 23.02
C GLU A 308 -14.62 8.96 21.62
N ALA A 309 -15.83 9.37 21.21
CA ALA A 309 -16.32 9.07 19.87
C ALA A 309 -15.49 9.75 18.78
N GLN A 310 -14.96 10.96 19.02
CA GLN A 310 -14.08 11.66 18.09
C GLN A 310 -12.67 11.08 18.01
N GLU A 311 -12.14 10.52 19.10
CA GLU A 311 -10.83 9.84 19.10
C GLU A 311 -10.83 8.62 18.18
N ASN A 312 -11.96 7.95 18.06
CA ASN A 312 -12.16 6.81 17.17
C ASN A 312 -12.34 7.21 15.68
N LEU A 313 -12.46 8.50 15.35
CA LEU A 313 -12.44 8.97 13.97
C LEU A 313 -11.00 8.94 13.44
N ARG A 314 -10.77 8.12 12.42
CA ARG A 314 -9.53 8.22 11.63
C ARG A 314 -9.54 9.55 10.88
N VAL A 315 -8.51 10.35 11.09
CA VAL A 315 -8.29 11.57 10.31
C VAL A 315 -7.74 11.13 8.95
N GLN A 316 -8.58 11.14 7.92
CA GLN A 316 -8.08 11.13 6.55
C GLN A 316 -7.48 12.52 6.31
N GLU A 317 -6.17 12.61 6.22
CA GLU A 317 -5.50 13.80 5.69
C GLU A 317 -5.89 13.94 4.22
N ARG A 318 -6.87 14.81 3.96
CA ARG A 318 -7.16 15.26 2.60
C ARG A 318 -6.15 16.33 2.27
N ILE A 319 -5.23 16.02 1.38
CA ILE A 319 -4.35 17.03 0.79
C ILE A 319 -5.23 17.90 -0.11
N TYR A 320 -5.54 19.10 0.33
CA TYR A 320 -6.15 20.14 -0.51
C TYR A 320 -5.02 20.88 -1.20
N LEU A 321 -4.84 20.62 -2.50
CA LEU A 321 -4.02 21.47 -3.35
C LEU A 321 -4.92 22.62 -3.79
N GLU A 322 -4.79 23.78 -3.17
CA GLU A 322 -5.25 25.04 -3.75
C GLU A 322 -4.29 25.42 -4.87
N LEU A 323 -4.61 24.97 -6.06
CA LEU A 323 -3.96 25.49 -7.26
C LEU A 323 -4.48 26.93 -7.45
N ALA A 324 -3.57 27.91 -7.43
CA ALA A 324 -3.91 29.27 -7.80
C ALA A 324 -4.60 29.22 -9.17
N GLN A 325 -5.84 29.68 -9.24
CA GLN A 325 -6.62 29.76 -10.47
C GLN A 325 -6.17 31.00 -11.28
N ASP A 326 -4.90 31.10 -11.55
CA ASP A 326 -4.44 32.02 -12.58
C ASP A 326 -4.82 31.40 -13.93
N ALA A 327 -6.00 31.76 -14.40
CA ALA A 327 -6.46 31.37 -15.71
C ALA A 327 -5.44 31.84 -16.74
N LEU A 328 -4.78 30.89 -17.39
CA LEU A 328 -3.89 31.21 -18.50
C LEU A 328 -4.69 32.03 -19.55
N PRO A 329 -4.14 33.14 -20.04
CA PRO A 329 -4.83 33.93 -21.07
C PRO A 329 -5.27 33.04 -22.21
N ALA A 330 -6.50 33.24 -22.69
CA ALA A 330 -7.05 32.47 -23.81
C ALA A 330 -6.12 32.55 -25.02
N GLY A 331 -5.76 31.42 -25.59
CA GLY A 331 -4.86 31.35 -26.78
C GLY A 331 -3.38 31.20 -26.47
N ARG A 332 -2.94 31.17 -25.19
CA ARG A 332 -1.53 30.89 -24.87
C ARG A 332 -1.23 29.39 -25.03
N LYS A 333 -0.37 29.08 -26.00
CA LYS A 333 0.14 27.69 -26.15
C LYS A 333 1.08 27.39 -24.96
N VAL A 334 0.73 26.39 -24.17
CA VAL A 334 1.54 25.95 -23.03
C VAL A 334 2.58 24.92 -23.46
N LEU A 335 2.20 24.04 -24.40
CA LEU A 335 3.06 23.04 -25.02
C LEU A 335 2.58 22.80 -26.46
N GLU A 336 3.52 22.82 -27.42
CA GLU A 336 3.26 22.43 -28.80
C GLU A 336 4.26 21.38 -29.23
N LEU A 337 3.77 20.17 -29.54
CA LEU A 337 4.56 19.09 -30.10
C LEU A 337 4.25 18.97 -31.59
N GLN A 338 5.24 19.25 -32.44
CA GLN A 338 5.10 19.10 -33.88
C GLN A 338 6.03 18.01 -34.39
N ARG A 339 5.44 16.96 -34.98
CA ARG A 339 6.17 15.82 -35.57
C ARG A 339 7.22 15.21 -34.63
N VAL A 340 6.83 15.00 -33.37
CA VAL A 340 7.68 14.32 -32.39
C VAL A 340 7.61 12.84 -32.67
N ASP A 341 8.75 12.27 -33.08
CA ASP A 341 8.90 10.83 -33.31
C ASP A 341 9.92 10.26 -32.35
N LYS A 342 9.61 9.10 -31.76
CA LYS A 342 10.50 8.35 -30.88
C LYS A 342 10.93 7.07 -31.58
N GLY A 343 12.09 7.12 -32.22
CA GLY A 343 12.70 5.94 -32.83
C GLY A 343 13.37 5.05 -31.77
N PHE A 344 13.12 3.75 -31.81
CA PHE A 344 13.90 2.73 -31.10
C PHE A 344 14.88 2.11 -32.08
N TYR A 345 16.18 2.20 -31.82
CA TYR A 345 17.23 1.65 -32.68
C TYR A 345 17.63 0.24 -32.19
N ALA A 346 17.50 -0.73 -33.09
CA ALA A 346 17.84 -2.13 -32.78
C ALA A 346 19.35 -2.43 -32.94
N SER A 347 20.12 -1.57 -33.65
CA SER A 347 21.57 -1.73 -33.83
C SER A 347 22.32 -0.42 -34.05
N ALA A 348 23.61 -0.40 -33.77
CA ALA A 348 24.49 0.76 -34.00
C ALA A 348 24.58 1.22 -35.47
N GLN A 349 24.34 0.31 -36.42
CA GLN A 349 24.36 0.64 -37.85
C GLN A 349 23.13 1.43 -38.28
N GLN A 350 21.93 1.12 -37.78
CA GLN A 350 20.72 1.88 -38.06
C GLN A 350 20.76 3.31 -37.46
N SER A 351 21.48 3.47 -36.33
CA SER A 351 21.68 4.78 -35.68
C SER A 351 22.50 5.76 -36.54
N ALA A 352 23.42 5.25 -37.37
CA ALA A 352 24.27 6.08 -38.23
C ALA A 352 23.51 6.64 -39.46
N GLU A 353 22.63 5.82 -40.04
CA GLU A 353 21.79 6.27 -41.19
C GLU A 353 20.76 7.31 -40.78
N PHE A 354 20.18 7.18 -39.58
CA PHE A 354 19.19 8.14 -39.07
C PHE A 354 19.81 9.48 -38.67
N LYS A 355 21.06 9.49 -38.16
CA LYS A 355 21.80 10.73 -37.86
C LYS A 355 22.08 11.51 -39.13
N ASN A 356 22.41 10.86 -40.22
CA ASN A 356 22.70 11.52 -41.51
C ASN A 356 21.45 12.10 -42.20
N ALA A 357 20.27 11.50 -41.97
CA ALA A 357 19.00 12.05 -42.51
C ALA A 357 18.48 13.27 -41.74
N HIS A 358 18.86 13.42 -40.46
CA HIS A 358 18.39 14.53 -39.60
C HIS A 358 19.28 15.78 -39.64
N THR A 359 20.56 15.64 -40.06
CA THR A 359 21.52 16.77 -40.09
C THR A 359 21.22 17.78 -41.20
N GLN A 360 20.33 17.43 -42.13
CA GLN A 360 19.96 18.37 -43.24
C GLN A 360 18.74 19.24 -42.92
N ASN A 361 18.10 19.13 -41.77
CA ASN A 361 16.86 19.83 -41.43
C ASN A 361 16.87 20.59 -40.08
N THR A 362 18.04 20.95 -39.53
CA THR A 362 18.11 21.80 -38.33
C THR A 362 18.11 23.28 -38.72
N VAL A 363 16.94 23.87 -38.69
CA VAL A 363 16.77 25.32 -38.54
C VAL A 363 16.89 25.65 -37.06
N SER A 364 17.83 26.50 -36.75
CA SER A 364 18.15 27.06 -35.45
C SER A 364 16.92 27.60 -34.71
N HIS A 365 16.69 27.11 -33.46
CA HIS A 365 15.87 27.80 -32.47
C HIS A 365 16.70 28.02 -31.21
N GLU A 366 16.99 29.30 -30.95
CA GLU A 366 17.56 29.81 -29.72
C GLU A 366 16.68 29.44 -28.53
N THR A 367 17.28 28.73 -27.60
CA THR A 367 16.71 28.45 -26.26
C THR A 367 17.07 29.58 -25.33
N GLN A 368 16.08 30.38 -24.91
CA GLN A 368 16.22 31.21 -23.70
C GLN A 368 15.91 30.38 -22.43
N PRO A 369 16.72 30.48 -21.39
CA PRO A 369 16.51 29.74 -20.17
C PRO A 369 15.42 30.36 -19.31
N TYR A 370 14.46 29.56 -18.85
CA TYR A 370 13.50 29.96 -17.84
C TYR A 370 14.17 29.96 -16.45
N LYS A 371 14.10 31.13 -15.76
CA LYS A 371 14.25 31.22 -14.30
C LYS A 371 12.90 31.00 -13.64
N VAL A 372 12.89 30.09 -12.66
CA VAL A 372 11.82 29.95 -11.67
C VAL A 372 12.09 30.92 -10.51
#